data_9bac7258db4033981e157622f8a1a57e
#
_entry.id   9bac7258db4033981e157622f8a1a57e
#
_cell.length_a   1.000
_cell.length_b   1.000
_cell.length_c   1.000
_cell.angle_alpha   90.00
_cell.angle_beta   90.00
_cell.angle_gamma   90.00
#
_symmetry.space_group_name_H-M   'P 1'
#
loop_
_entity.id
_entity.type
_entity.pdbx_description
1 polymer ?
#
loop_
_entity_poly.entity_id
_entity_poly.type
_entity_poly.pdbx_seq_one_letter_code
_entity_poly.pdbx_strand_id
1 'polypeptide(L)'
;MALTGIQHWLDGKDHKTPTRPTDSQQTANRACGKLISGFNHEDSAMRHHDKSDFPLAETRRHLETGPIVLVTSCWQGETNIMTMGWHMMMQFSPALFGCYIWNGNHSYELIRRSRECVINVPTVDLVDQVVAVGNTSGRLVNKFEACGLTATRASRVQAPLIEECYANFECRLADDRQIDAYGLFIWEVVKGHADPTVSEPATLHYIGQGRFRVAGPVLDRSEHFKPQNL
;
A
#
# COMPACT_ATOMS: atom_id res chain seq x y z
N MET A 1 -11.69 -7.84 -11.88
CA MET A 1 -11.05 -7.99 -13.22
C MET A 1 -10.29 -6.72 -13.56
N ALA A 2 -9.01 -6.66 -13.22
CA ALA A 2 -8.08 -5.64 -13.70
C ALA A 2 -6.69 -6.27 -13.82
N LEU A 3 -6.54 -7.25 -14.72
CA LEU A 3 -5.32 -8.05 -14.90
C LEU A 3 -4.91 -8.18 -16.39
N THR A 4 -5.28 -7.25 -17.26
CA THR A 4 -4.88 -7.29 -18.67
C THR A 4 -4.34 -5.92 -19.10
N GLY A 5 -3.07 -5.66 -18.84
CA GLY A 5 -2.45 -4.40 -19.29
C GLY A 5 -0.93 -4.30 -19.14
N ILE A 6 -0.21 -5.37 -18.79
CA ILE A 6 1.25 -5.31 -18.59
C ILE A 6 1.96 -6.32 -19.51
N GLN A 7 1.79 -6.23 -20.80
CA GLN A 7 2.53 -7.08 -21.76
C GLN A 7 3.52 -6.32 -22.66
N HIS A 8 3.73 -5.01 -22.48
CA HIS A 8 4.48 -4.22 -23.50
C HIS A 8 5.78 -3.56 -23.00
N TRP A 9 6.34 -3.94 -21.84
CA TRP A 9 7.51 -3.22 -21.30
C TRP A 9 8.80 -4.07 -21.10
N LEU A 10 8.92 -5.28 -21.65
CA LEU A 10 10.04 -6.20 -21.34
C LEU A 10 11.10 -6.37 -22.43
N ASP A 11 11.15 -5.57 -23.50
CA ASP A 11 12.22 -5.67 -24.50
C ASP A 11 13.20 -4.50 -24.38
N GLY A 12 14.35 -4.79 -23.79
CA GLY A 12 15.60 -4.05 -23.97
C GLY A 12 16.26 -3.44 -22.77
N LYS A 13 17.19 -4.18 -22.12
CA LYS A 13 18.50 -3.63 -21.66
C LYS A 13 19.48 -4.73 -21.24
N ASP A 14 20.72 -4.57 -21.68
CA ASP A 14 21.87 -5.46 -21.55
C ASP A 14 22.34 -5.70 -20.11
N HIS A 15 22.71 -6.94 -19.82
CA HIS A 15 23.33 -7.39 -18.57
C HIS A 15 24.83 -7.06 -18.51
N LYS A 16 25.26 -6.36 -17.47
CA LYS A 16 26.65 -6.27 -17.04
C LYS A 16 26.91 -7.21 -15.86
N THR A 17 27.99 -7.97 -15.95
CA THR A 17 28.50 -8.93 -14.95
C THR A 17 28.97 -8.25 -13.66
N PRO A 18 28.82 -8.84 -12.46
CA PRO A 18 29.20 -8.23 -11.19
C PRO A 18 30.71 -8.28 -10.91
N THR A 19 31.28 -7.17 -10.43
CA THR A 19 32.68 -7.03 -9.98
C THR A 19 32.84 -7.39 -8.50
N ARG A 20 34.03 -7.88 -8.11
CA ARG A 20 34.41 -8.26 -6.72
C ARG A 20 34.21 -7.12 -5.71
N PRO A 21 33.79 -7.41 -4.46
CA PRO A 21 33.53 -6.41 -3.43
C PRO A 21 34.82 -5.69 -2.97
N THR A 22 34.70 -4.39 -2.65
CA THR A 22 35.77 -3.51 -2.15
C THR A 22 35.94 -3.64 -0.63
N ASP A 23 37.10 -3.20 -0.09
CA ASP A 23 37.42 -3.24 1.36
C ASP A 23 36.37 -2.58 2.27
N SER A 24 35.68 -1.55 1.80
CA SER A 24 34.58 -0.91 2.53
C SER A 24 33.36 -1.84 2.74
N GLN A 25 33.09 -2.75 1.81
CA GLN A 25 32.02 -3.75 1.94
C GLN A 25 32.39 -4.87 2.93
N GLN A 26 33.66 -5.22 3.04
CA GLN A 26 34.12 -6.19 4.04
C GLN A 26 34.04 -5.63 5.48
N THR A 27 34.27 -4.34 5.65
CA THR A 27 34.12 -3.66 6.95
C THR A 27 32.64 -3.54 7.37
N ALA A 28 31.74 -3.26 6.43
CA ALA A 28 30.30 -3.24 6.66
C ALA A 28 29.74 -4.63 7.05
N ASN A 29 30.23 -5.68 6.40
CA ASN A 29 29.84 -7.06 6.72
C ASN A 29 30.35 -7.52 8.10
N ARG A 30 31.53 -7.04 8.56
CA ARG A 30 32.02 -7.27 9.93
C ARG A 30 31.21 -6.52 10.99
N ALA A 31 30.73 -5.32 10.69
CA ALA A 31 29.87 -4.55 11.59
C ALA A 31 28.47 -5.19 11.70
N CYS A 32 27.93 -5.70 10.60
CA CYS A 32 26.67 -6.43 10.60
C CYS A 32 26.75 -7.74 11.42
N GLY A 33 27.87 -8.49 11.30
CA GLY A 33 28.10 -9.71 12.08
C GLY A 33 28.16 -9.49 13.59
N LYS A 34 28.64 -8.32 14.05
CA LYS A 34 28.67 -7.95 15.49
C LYS A 34 27.30 -7.54 16.04
N LEU A 35 26.41 -6.99 15.22
CA LEU A 35 25.04 -6.64 15.60
C LEU A 35 24.15 -7.89 15.78
N ILE A 36 24.46 -8.98 15.10
CA ILE A 36 23.67 -10.23 15.16
C ILE A 36 24.07 -11.11 16.35
N SER A 37 25.29 -10.95 16.90
CA SER A 37 25.80 -11.78 18.02
C SER A 37 25.14 -11.50 19.39
N GLY A 38 24.26 -10.50 19.49
CA GLY A 38 23.49 -10.19 20.71
C GLY A 38 22.12 -10.85 20.81
N PHE A 39 21.70 -11.62 19.80
CA PHE A 39 20.41 -12.29 19.81
C PHE A 39 20.54 -13.68 20.46
N ASN A 40 20.22 -13.78 21.74
CA ASN A 40 19.93 -15.06 22.38
C ASN A 40 18.60 -15.61 21.84
N HIS A 41 18.65 -16.20 20.66
CA HIS A 41 17.62 -17.12 20.19
C HIS A 41 18.09 -18.52 20.53
N GLU A 42 17.38 -19.22 21.41
CA GLU A 42 17.53 -20.65 21.57
C GLU A 42 17.43 -21.28 20.16
N ASP A 43 18.55 -21.83 19.67
CA ASP A 43 18.74 -22.69 18.50
C ASP A 43 17.75 -22.57 17.32
N SER A 44 17.47 -21.38 16.83
CA SER A 44 16.92 -21.22 15.48
C SER A 44 18.09 -21.06 14.50
N ALA A 45 18.71 -22.17 14.09
CA ALA A 45 19.62 -22.18 12.95
C ALA A 45 18.96 -21.43 11.79
N MET A 46 19.65 -20.43 11.22
CA MET A 46 19.15 -19.72 10.04
C MET A 46 18.81 -20.74 8.96
N ARG A 47 17.53 -20.79 8.59
CA ARG A 47 17.06 -21.72 7.57
C ARG A 47 17.61 -21.30 6.21
N HIS A 48 18.34 -22.20 5.57
CA HIS A 48 18.63 -22.09 4.14
C HIS A 48 17.37 -22.51 3.37
N HIS A 49 17.02 -21.72 2.37
CA HIS A 49 15.89 -22.02 1.49
C HIS A 49 16.41 -22.45 0.13
N ASP A 50 16.02 -23.64 -0.31
CA ASP A 50 16.21 -24.07 -1.70
C ASP A 50 15.28 -23.26 -2.60
N LYS A 51 15.89 -22.43 -3.46
CA LYS A 51 15.16 -21.53 -4.34
C LYS A 51 15.14 -22.08 -5.75
N SER A 52 14.00 -22.01 -6.39
CA SER A 52 13.81 -22.32 -7.80
C SER A 52 13.38 -21.08 -8.57
N ASP A 53 13.40 -21.17 -9.90
CA ASP A 53 12.89 -20.10 -10.75
C ASP A 53 11.43 -19.79 -10.41
N PHE A 54 11.13 -18.49 -10.33
CA PHE A 54 9.80 -18.00 -10.02
C PHE A 54 9.28 -17.11 -11.16
N PRO A 55 8.03 -17.29 -11.62
CA PRO A 55 7.47 -16.50 -12.70
C PRO A 55 7.47 -15.02 -12.37
N LEU A 56 8.13 -14.19 -13.20
CA LEU A 56 8.25 -12.74 -12.95
C LEU A 56 6.91 -12.03 -12.86
N ALA A 57 5.89 -12.46 -13.62
CA ALA A 57 4.53 -11.94 -13.54
C ALA A 57 3.85 -12.15 -12.17
N GLU A 58 4.35 -13.07 -11.36
CA GLU A 58 3.83 -13.39 -10.03
C GLU A 58 4.63 -12.72 -8.89
N THR A 59 5.67 -11.93 -9.20
CA THR A 59 6.55 -11.24 -8.22
C THR A 59 5.76 -10.40 -7.22
N ARG A 60 4.67 -9.75 -7.66
CA ARG A 60 3.75 -8.98 -6.81
C ARG A 60 3.23 -9.77 -5.61
N ARG A 61 3.09 -11.09 -5.69
CA ARG A 61 2.61 -11.95 -4.59
C ARG A 61 3.53 -11.94 -3.37
N HIS A 62 4.80 -11.57 -3.56
CA HIS A 62 5.80 -11.45 -2.50
C HIS A 62 6.10 -10.00 -2.14
N LEU A 63 5.94 -9.05 -3.06
CA LEU A 63 6.30 -7.64 -2.87
C LEU A 63 5.11 -6.73 -2.59
N GLU A 64 3.88 -7.21 -2.75
CA GLU A 64 2.66 -6.47 -2.41
C GLU A 64 2.42 -6.58 -0.88
N THR A 65 3.07 -5.72 -0.10
CA THR A 65 3.14 -5.86 1.36
C THR A 65 2.33 -4.82 2.13
N GLY A 66 1.85 -3.75 1.48
CA GLY A 66 1.03 -2.74 2.13
C GLY A 66 -0.36 -3.27 2.51
N PRO A 67 -1.05 -2.69 3.50
CA PRO A 67 -2.43 -3.05 3.78
C PRO A 67 -3.32 -2.69 2.60
N ILE A 68 -4.38 -3.47 2.38
CA ILE A 68 -5.45 -3.04 1.48
C ILE A 68 -6.10 -1.80 2.06
N VAL A 69 -6.33 -0.81 1.19
CA VAL A 69 -7.04 0.42 1.53
C VAL A 69 -8.24 0.64 0.60
N LEU A 70 -9.22 1.38 1.09
CA LEU A 70 -10.36 1.86 0.31
C LEU A 70 -10.12 3.33 -0.03
N VAL A 71 -10.02 3.65 -1.33
CA VAL A 71 -9.80 5.02 -1.79
C VAL A 71 -11.13 5.62 -2.19
N THR A 72 -11.55 6.67 -1.49
CA THR A 72 -12.73 7.44 -1.88
C THR A 72 -12.35 8.63 -2.74
N SER A 73 -13.24 8.99 -3.62
CA SER A 73 -13.11 10.11 -4.56
C SER A 73 -14.43 10.86 -4.68
N CYS A 74 -14.34 12.15 -5.03
CA CYS A 74 -15.50 12.99 -5.30
C CYS A 74 -15.15 14.01 -6.39
N TRP A 75 -16.03 14.15 -7.38
CA TRP A 75 -15.96 15.21 -8.38
C TRP A 75 -17.36 15.64 -8.78
N GLN A 76 -17.68 16.95 -8.68
CA GLN A 76 -18.99 17.51 -9.03
C GLN A 76 -20.18 16.80 -8.37
N GLY A 77 -20.02 16.34 -7.13
CA GLY A 77 -21.04 15.62 -6.37
C GLY A 77 -21.12 14.12 -6.64
N GLU A 78 -20.42 13.63 -7.65
CA GLU A 78 -20.28 12.19 -7.89
C GLU A 78 -19.19 11.62 -6.97
N THR A 79 -19.55 10.61 -6.16
CA THR A 79 -18.64 9.92 -5.25
C THR A 79 -18.40 8.48 -5.67
N ASN A 80 -17.21 7.96 -5.41
CA ASN A 80 -16.89 6.56 -5.64
C ASN A 80 -15.92 6.02 -4.61
N ILE A 81 -15.84 4.69 -4.51
CA ILE A 81 -14.85 3.95 -3.71
C ILE A 81 -14.13 2.94 -4.63
N MET A 82 -12.82 2.77 -4.45
CA MET A 82 -12.06 1.68 -5.04
C MET A 82 -11.19 0.98 -4.00
N THR A 83 -11.00 -0.33 -4.16
CA THR A 83 -10.04 -1.12 -3.40
C THR A 83 -8.66 -0.99 -4.02
N MET A 84 -7.63 -0.75 -3.19
CA MET A 84 -6.26 -0.57 -3.63
C MET A 84 -5.27 -1.30 -2.72
N GLY A 85 -4.28 -1.98 -3.33
CA GLY A 85 -3.17 -2.63 -2.64
C GLY A 85 -1.79 -2.07 -3.05
N TRP A 86 -1.70 -1.35 -4.16
CA TRP A 86 -0.42 -0.88 -4.70
C TRP A 86 -0.13 0.55 -4.29
N HIS A 87 0.46 0.70 -3.12
CA HIS A 87 0.82 1.98 -2.54
C HIS A 87 2.05 1.88 -1.63
N MET A 88 2.62 3.04 -1.30
CA MET A 88 3.77 3.14 -0.41
C MET A 88 3.84 4.50 0.26
N MET A 89 4.39 4.55 1.48
CA MET A 89 4.86 5.80 2.06
C MET A 89 6.15 6.25 1.37
N MET A 90 6.28 7.55 1.09
CA MET A 90 7.42 8.12 0.37
C MET A 90 8.25 9.06 1.24
N GLN A 91 7.61 9.80 2.15
CA GLN A 91 8.26 10.81 2.99
C GLN A 91 7.44 11.04 4.27
N PHE A 92 8.14 11.42 5.37
CA PHE A 92 7.50 11.71 6.65
C PHE A 92 6.95 13.15 6.76
N SER A 93 7.73 14.12 6.26
CA SER A 93 7.36 15.55 6.37
C SER A 93 7.83 16.31 5.13
N PRO A 94 6.90 16.82 4.28
CA PRO A 94 5.46 16.52 4.34
C PRO A 94 5.18 15.03 4.22
N ALA A 95 4.06 14.55 4.76
CA ALA A 95 3.67 13.15 4.67
C ALA A 95 3.25 12.82 3.22
N LEU A 96 4.16 12.20 2.46
CA LEU A 96 3.91 11.83 1.07
C LEU A 96 3.59 10.33 0.94
N PHE A 97 2.56 10.06 0.13
CA PHE A 97 2.04 8.73 -0.15
C PHE A 97 1.94 8.53 -1.67
N GLY A 98 2.54 7.48 -2.19
CA GLY A 98 2.48 7.11 -3.61
C GLY A 98 1.55 5.94 -3.87
N CYS A 99 0.76 5.99 -4.95
CA CYS A 99 -0.05 4.85 -5.35
C CYS A 99 -0.23 4.76 -6.86
N TYR A 100 -0.41 3.51 -7.33
CA TYR A 100 -0.78 3.24 -8.71
C TYR A 100 -2.29 3.15 -8.85
N ILE A 101 -2.85 3.94 -9.77
CA ILE A 101 -4.27 3.85 -10.15
C ILE A 101 -4.36 3.66 -11.68
N TRP A 102 -4.95 2.54 -12.08
CA TRP A 102 -5.16 2.24 -13.49
C TRP A 102 -6.22 3.17 -14.12
N ASN A 103 -5.94 3.69 -15.31
CA ASN A 103 -6.83 4.62 -16.03
C ASN A 103 -8.19 4.04 -16.44
N GLY A 104 -8.34 2.71 -16.43
CA GLY A 104 -9.64 2.05 -16.62
C GLY A 104 -10.56 2.07 -15.39
N ASN A 105 -10.04 2.40 -14.22
CA ASN A 105 -10.85 2.54 -13.01
C ASN A 105 -11.75 3.78 -13.08
N HIS A 106 -13.00 3.63 -12.63
CA HIS A 106 -13.91 4.76 -12.57
C HIS A 106 -13.40 5.90 -11.67
N SER A 107 -12.79 5.56 -10.53
CA SER A 107 -12.16 6.54 -9.63
C SER A 107 -11.04 7.35 -10.27
N TYR A 108 -10.35 6.82 -11.30
CA TYR A 108 -9.21 7.51 -11.93
C TYR A 108 -9.59 8.91 -12.43
N GLU A 109 -10.69 9.02 -13.19
CA GLU A 109 -11.14 10.30 -13.72
C GLU A 109 -11.60 11.27 -12.62
N LEU A 110 -12.33 10.76 -11.62
CA LEU A 110 -12.79 11.58 -10.49
C LEU A 110 -11.60 12.14 -9.72
N ILE A 111 -10.61 11.30 -9.42
CA ILE A 111 -9.40 11.64 -8.68
C ILE A 111 -8.51 12.60 -9.50
N ARG A 112 -8.34 12.34 -10.78
CA ARG A 112 -7.53 13.19 -11.67
C ARG A 112 -8.09 14.60 -11.77
N ARG A 113 -9.41 14.74 -11.82
CA ARG A 113 -10.10 16.03 -11.94
C ARG A 113 -10.19 16.77 -10.60
N SER A 114 -10.54 16.09 -9.52
CA SER A 114 -10.65 16.70 -8.20
C SER A 114 -9.29 17.04 -7.61
N ARG A 115 -8.25 16.27 -7.95
CA ARG A 115 -6.92 16.33 -7.34
C ARG A 115 -6.95 16.05 -5.82
N GLU A 116 -7.96 15.30 -5.38
CA GLU A 116 -8.24 14.97 -3.98
C GLU A 116 -8.71 13.54 -3.85
N CYS A 117 -8.38 12.90 -2.73
CA CYS A 117 -8.95 11.61 -2.33
C CYS A 117 -8.87 11.44 -0.81
N VAL A 118 -9.52 10.39 -0.30
CA VAL A 118 -9.27 9.90 1.06
C VAL A 118 -8.80 8.45 0.98
N ILE A 119 -7.74 8.15 1.72
CA ILE A 119 -7.24 6.79 1.93
C ILE A 119 -7.84 6.29 3.24
N ASN A 120 -8.72 5.29 3.15
CA ASN A 120 -9.40 4.71 4.31
C ASN A 120 -8.83 3.32 4.56
N VAL A 121 -8.46 3.01 5.81
CA VAL A 121 -7.82 1.75 6.18
C VAL A 121 -8.83 0.85 6.90
N PRO A 122 -9.31 -0.21 6.23
CA PRO A 122 -10.22 -1.18 6.84
C PRO A 122 -9.47 -2.18 7.72
N THR A 123 -10.19 -2.77 8.67
CA THR A 123 -9.79 -3.98 9.38
C THR A 123 -10.39 -5.23 8.73
N VAL A 124 -10.05 -6.40 9.26
CA VAL A 124 -10.55 -7.72 8.79
C VAL A 124 -12.07 -7.81 8.80
N ASP A 125 -12.74 -7.07 9.68
CA ASP A 125 -14.21 -7.06 9.79
C ASP A 125 -14.92 -6.53 8.53
N LEU A 126 -14.17 -5.78 7.70
CA LEU A 126 -14.66 -5.23 6.43
C LEU A 126 -14.21 -6.03 5.19
N VAL A 127 -13.74 -7.28 5.36
CA VAL A 127 -13.19 -8.06 4.25
C VAL A 127 -14.21 -8.25 3.11
N ASP A 128 -15.47 -8.50 3.43
CA ASP A 128 -16.52 -8.70 2.43
C ASP A 128 -16.82 -7.40 1.66
N GLN A 129 -16.82 -6.26 2.35
CA GLN A 129 -16.98 -4.92 1.74
C GLN A 129 -15.78 -4.59 0.84
N VAL A 130 -14.56 -4.87 1.29
CA VAL A 130 -13.32 -4.70 0.49
C VAL A 130 -13.40 -5.48 -0.82
N VAL A 131 -13.86 -6.73 -0.77
CA VAL A 131 -14.06 -7.59 -1.95
C VAL A 131 -15.19 -7.06 -2.83
N ALA A 132 -16.33 -6.70 -2.26
CA ALA A 132 -17.50 -6.18 -2.99
C ALA A 132 -17.17 -4.86 -3.72
N VAL A 133 -16.48 -3.93 -3.05
CA VAL A 133 -15.99 -2.67 -3.65
C VAL A 133 -15.04 -2.94 -4.82
N GLY A 134 -14.12 -3.91 -4.68
CA GLY A 134 -13.17 -4.27 -5.74
C GLY A 134 -13.81 -4.93 -6.95
N ASN A 135 -14.89 -5.67 -6.77
CA ASN A 135 -15.57 -6.42 -7.83
C ASN A 135 -16.70 -5.63 -8.52
N THR A 136 -17.05 -4.45 -8.03
CA THR A 136 -18.14 -3.62 -8.57
C THR A 136 -17.59 -2.36 -9.26
N SER A 137 -18.34 -1.83 -10.23
CA SER A 137 -18.02 -0.55 -10.87
C SER A 137 -18.93 0.55 -10.37
N GLY A 138 -18.36 1.69 -9.94
CA GLY A 138 -19.13 2.88 -9.58
C GLY A 138 -19.91 3.51 -10.72
N ARG A 139 -19.63 3.10 -11.97
CA ARG A 139 -20.46 3.48 -13.14
C ARG A 139 -21.84 2.79 -13.14
N LEU A 140 -21.97 1.69 -12.41
CA LEU A 140 -23.16 0.85 -12.42
C LEU A 140 -23.99 0.98 -11.13
N VAL A 141 -23.33 1.24 -10.01
CA VAL A 141 -23.97 1.26 -8.68
C VAL A 141 -23.35 2.31 -7.78
N ASN A 142 -24.12 2.85 -6.86
CA ASN A 142 -23.60 3.58 -5.70
C ASN A 142 -22.96 2.57 -4.74
N LYS A 143 -21.65 2.56 -4.65
CA LYS A 143 -20.91 1.58 -3.85
C LYS A 143 -21.07 1.76 -2.35
N PHE A 144 -21.32 2.99 -1.86
CA PHE A 144 -21.62 3.22 -0.44
C PHE A 144 -22.87 2.45 -0.04
N GLU A 145 -23.96 2.63 -0.79
CA GLU A 145 -25.22 1.92 -0.53
C GLU A 145 -25.11 0.41 -0.77
N ALA A 146 -24.52 0.02 -1.92
CA ALA A 146 -24.44 -1.39 -2.33
C ALA A 146 -23.58 -2.25 -1.40
N CYS A 147 -22.56 -1.65 -0.76
CA CYS A 147 -21.64 -2.34 0.16
C CYS A 147 -21.97 -2.06 1.64
N GLY A 148 -23.00 -1.27 1.94
CA GLY A 148 -23.38 -0.92 3.32
C GLY A 148 -22.32 -0.11 4.05
N LEU A 149 -21.63 0.81 3.33
CA LEU A 149 -20.61 1.70 3.89
C LEU A 149 -21.18 3.10 4.10
N THR A 150 -20.78 3.74 5.19
CA THR A 150 -21.24 5.07 5.58
C THR A 150 -20.26 6.14 5.14
N ALA A 151 -20.71 7.07 4.29
CA ALA A 151 -19.94 8.23 3.86
C ALA A 151 -20.04 9.35 4.91
N THR A 152 -18.91 9.74 5.48
CA THR A 152 -18.81 10.85 6.43
C THR A 152 -18.03 12.00 5.80
N ARG A 153 -18.45 13.24 6.10
CA ARG A 153 -17.84 14.43 5.54
C ARG A 153 -16.39 14.59 6.00
N ALA A 154 -15.48 14.74 5.05
CA ALA A 154 -14.08 15.12 5.29
C ALA A 154 -13.97 16.59 5.67
N SER A 155 -12.84 16.98 6.27
CA SER A 155 -12.61 18.34 6.76
C SER A 155 -11.79 19.22 5.81
N ARG A 156 -10.98 18.60 4.93
CA ARG A 156 -10.01 19.29 4.05
C ARG A 156 -10.22 19.02 2.58
N VAL A 157 -10.93 17.94 2.24
CA VAL A 157 -11.17 17.51 0.85
C VAL A 157 -12.67 17.24 0.64
N GLN A 158 -13.07 17.06 -0.62
CA GLN A 158 -14.47 16.77 -0.98
C GLN A 158 -14.79 15.27 -0.94
N ALA A 159 -13.78 14.43 -1.14
CA ALA A 159 -13.93 12.98 -1.04
C ALA A 159 -14.33 12.61 0.39
N PRO A 160 -15.37 11.75 0.59
CA PRO A 160 -15.83 11.40 1.92
C PRO A 160 -14.88 10.42 2.63
N LEU A 161 -14.90 10.43 3.97
CA LEU A 161 -14.37 9.37 4.82
C LEU A 161 -15.32 8.15 4.74
N ILE A 162 -14.80 6.96 5.04
CA ILE A 162 -15.60 5.76 5.34
C ILE A 162 -15.59 5.58 6.85
N GLU A 163 -16.77 5.67 7.49
CA GLU A 163 -16.88 5.69 8.94
C GLU A 163 -16.43 4.39 9.59
N GLU A 164 -16.67 3.25 8.94
CA GLU A 164 -16.32 1.92 9.43
C GLU A 164 -14.81 1.62 9.38
N CYS A 165 -14.02 2.43 8.69
CA CYS A 165 -12.56 2.31 8.65
C CYS A 165 -11.93 2.91 9.91
N TYR A 166 -10.99 2.18 10.56
CA TYR A 166 -10.36 2.65 11.79
C TYR A 166 -9.44 3.86 11.61
N ALA A 167 -8.97 4.12 10.37
CA ALA A 167 -8.18 5.29 10.04
C ALA A 167 -8.52 5.82 8.64
N ASN A 168 -8.47 7.16 8.51
CA ASN A 168 -8.77 7.86 7.26
C ASN A 168 -7.77 9.00 7.07
N PHE A 169 -7.20 9.12 5.87
CA PHE A 169 -6.20 10.12 5.51
C PHE A 169 -6.68 10.94 4.33
N GLU A 170 -6.98 12.22 4.57
CA GLU A 170 -7.37 13.18 3.54
C GLU A 170 -6.14 13.61 2.75
N CYS A 171 -6.18 13.47 1.43
CA CYS A 171 -5.03 13.65 0.56
C CYS A 171 -5.30 14.68 -0.55
N ARG A 172 -4.28 15.50 -0.84
CA ARG A 172 -4.21 16.35 -2.04
C ARG A 172 -3.08 15.91 -2.94
N LEU A 173 -3.30 16.03 -4.24
CA LEU A 173 -2.30 15.65 -5.23
C LEU A 173 -1.10 16.60 -5.16
N ALA A 174 0.06 16.05 -4.78
CA ALA A 174 1.32 16.78 -4.65
C ALA A 174 2.10 16.80 -5.97
N ASP A 175 2.08 15.69 -6.72
CA ASP A 175 2.80 15.58 -7.99
C ASP A 175 2.01 14.72 -9.00
N ASP A 176 1.84 15.23 -10.22
CA ASP A 176 1.09 14.61 -11.31
C ASP A 176 1.98 14.18 -12.50
N ARG A 177 3.29 14.44 -12.46
CA ARG A 177 4.23 14.21 -13.58
C ARG A 177 4.33 12.75 -14.01
N GLN A 178 3.99 11.82 -13.13
CA GLN A 178 4.10 10.39 -13.39
C GLN A 178 2.74 9.72 -13.68
N ILE A 179 1.65 10.48 -13.68
CA ILE A 179 0.30 9.93 -13.88
C ILE A 179 0.15 9.38 -15.31
N ASP A 180 0.50 10.17 -16.32
CA ASP A 180 0.27 9.78 -17.72
C ASP A 180 1.19 8.63 -18.15
N ALA A 181 2.42 8.59 -17.66
CA ALA A 181 3.40 7.56 -18.03
C ALA A 181 3.23 6.25 -17.25
N TYR A 182 2.87 6.33 -15.97
CA TYR A 182 2.91 5.17 -15.06
C TYR A 182 1.65 4.97 -14.22
N GLY A 183 0.64 5.84 -14.31
CA GLY A 183 -0.53 5.82 -13.41
C GLY A 183 -0.16 6.07 -11.94
N LEU A 184 1.03 6.65 -11.69
CA LEU A 184 1.55 6.91 -10.36
C LEU A 184 1.11 8.30 -9.89
N PHE A 185 0.29 8.30 -8.84
CA PHE A 185 -0.16 9.49 -8.14
C PHE A 185 0.68 9.67 -6.87
N ILE A 186 1.15 10.90 -6.63
CA ILE A 186 1.87 11.25 -5.40
C ILE A 186 1.03 12.24 -4.62
N TRP A 187 0.66 11.87 -3.41
CA TRP A 187 -0.25 12.56 -2.54
C TRP A 187 0.47 13.19 -1.35
N GLU A 188 0.02 14.35 -0.92
CA GLU A 188 0.29 14.88 0.41
C GLU A 188 -0.90 14.57 1.31
N VAL A 189 -0.64 13.92 2.45
CA VAL A 189 -1.63 13.73 3.51
C VAL A 189 -1.80 15.05 4.25
N VAL A 190 -2.97 15.68 4.11
CA VAL A 190 -3.26 17.00 4.69
C VAL A 190 -4.06 16.94 5.99
N LYS A 191 -4.64 15.77 6.30
CA LYS A 191 -5.34 15.49 7.55
C LYS A 191 -5.43 13.97 7.79
N GLY A 192 -5.17 13.56 9.01
CA GLY A 192 -5.36 12.20 9.47
C GLY A 192 -6.44 12.11 10.54
N HIS A 193 -7.19 11.01 10.52
CA HIS A 193 -8.15 10.59 11.53
C HIS A 193 -7.85 9.12 11.83
N ALA A 194 -7.78 8.76 13.10
CA ALA A 194 -7.61 7.36 13.52
C ALA A 194 -8.31 7.13 14.85
N ASP A 195 -8.84 5.95 15.06
CA ASP A 195 -9.41 5.54 16.34
C ASP A 195 -8.26 5.23 17.33
N PRO A 196 -8.08 6.01 18.40
CA PRO A 196 -7.00 5.82 19.35
C PRO A 196 -7.14 4.54 20.21
N THR A 197 -8.31 3.90 20.18
CA THR A 197 -8.56 2.66 20.91
C THR A 197 -8.08 1.42 20.16
N VAL A 198 -7.81 1.55 18.86
CA VAL A 198 -7.31 0.47 17.99
C VAL A 198 -5.79 0.54 17.91
N SER A 199 -5.10 -0.10 18.87
CA SER A 199 -3.63 -0.10 18.94
C SER A 199 -2.97 -1.09 17.96
N GLU A 200 -3.60 -2.24 17.72
CA GLU A 200 -3.09 -3.30 16.85
C GLU A 200 -4.16 -3.69 15.81
N PRO A 201 -4.33 -2.90 14.74
CA PRO A 201 -5.38 -3.17 13.76
C PRO A 201 -5.09 -4.44 12.97
N ALA A 202 -6.06 -5.34 12.91
CA ALA A 202 -6.03 -6.54 12.07
C ALA A 202 -6.24 -6.17 10.60
N THR A 203 -5.26 -5.54 9.96
CA THR A 203 -5.33 -5.09 8.57
C THR A 203 -5.24 -6.24 7.57
N LEU A 204 -5.79 -6.03 6.38
CA LEU A 204 -5.84 -7.01 5.28
C LEU A 204 -4.69 -6.79 4.30
N HIS A 205 -4.00 -7.86 3.89
CA HIS A 205 -2.93 -7.83 2.91
C HIS A 205 -3.24 -8.82 1.79
N TYR A 206 -3.46 -8.34 0.57
CA TYR A 206 -3.81 -9.19 -0.56
C TYR A 206 -2.58 -9.98 -1.07
N ILE A 207 -2.72 -11.31 -1.17
CA ILE A 207 -1.66 -12.21 -1.62
C ILE A 207 -1.97 -12.90 -2.95
N GLY A 208 -2.97 -12.40 -3.68
CA GLY A 208 -3.39 -12.93 -4.98
C GLY A 208 -4.46 -14.02 -4.87
N GLN A 209 -5.13 -14.29 -6.00
CA GLN A 209 -6.13 -15.35 -6.14
C GLN A 209 -7.28 -15.27 -5.11
N GLY A 210 -7.76 -14.06 -4.79
CA GLY A 210 -8.84 -13.84 -3.84
C GLY A 210 -8.48 -14.13 -2.38
N ARG A 211 -7.17 -14.24 -2.04
CA ARG A 211 -6.71 -14.56 -0.69
C ARG A 211 -6.08 -13.36 -0.02
N PHE A 212 -6.29 -13.26 1.27
CA PHE A 212 -5.72 -12.22 2.12
C PHE A 212 -4.90 -12.87 3.25
N ARG A 213 -3.87 -12.14 3.68
CA ARG A 213 -3.21 -12.35 4.96
C ARG A 213 -3.70 -11.25 5.90
N VAL A 214 -3.99 -11.59 7.13
CA VAL A 214 -4.31 -10.63 8.18
C VAL A 214 -3.02 -10.28 8.92
N ALA A 215 -2.85 -9.01 9.31
CA ALA A 215 -1.73 -8.61 10.15
C ALA A 215 -1.71 -9.43 11.45
N GLY A 216 -0.55 -9.97 11.76
CA GLY A 216 -0.35 -10.85 12.91
C GLY A 216 0.16 -10.12 14.16
N PRO A 217 0.60 -10.85 15.19
CA PRO A 217 1.11 -10.28 16.43
C PRO A 217 2.27 -9.32 16.21
N VAL A 218 2.33 -8.27 17.01
CA VAL A 218 3.45 -7.32 17.05
C VAL A 218 4.66 -7.97 17.73
N LEU A 219 5.84 -7.80 17.12
CA LEU A 219 7.12 -8.16 17.71
C LEU A 219 7.88 -6.89 18.05
N ASP A 220 7.97 -6.56 19.33
CA ASP A 220 8.76 -5.42 19.79
C ASP A 220 10.26 -5.77 19.77
N ARG A 221 11.04 -4.89 19.15
CA ARG A 221 12.50 -4.91 19.09
C ARG A 221 13.09 -3.52 19.29
N SER A 222 12.32 -2.58 19.85
CA SER A 222 12.71 -1.18 20.04
C SER A 222 14.04 -1.01 20.77
N GLU A 223 14.32 -1.87 21.77
CA GLU A 223 15.58 -1.88 22.54
C GLU A 223 16.85 -2.11 21.67
N HIS A 224 16.69 -2.70 20.47
CA HIS A 224 17.80 -2.96 19.56
C HIS A 224 18.00 -1.85 18.52
N PHE A 225 17.10 -0.89 18.47
CA PHE A 225 17.20 0.25 17.55
C PHE A 225 18.00 1.37 18.20
N LYS A 226 18.75 2.12 17.37
CA LYS A 226 19.39 3.36 17.82
C LYS A 226 18.29 4.41 18.06
N PRO A 227 18.39 5.25 19.10
CA PRO A 227 17.34 6.23 19.43
C PRO A 227 16.93 7.14 18.28
N GLN A 228 17.86 7.48 17.38
CA GLN A 228 17.56 8.33 16.21
C GLN A 228 16.80 7.60 15.09
N ASN A 229 16.56 6.30 15.21
CA ASN A 229 15.85 5.46 14.22
C ASN A 229 14.47 5.01 14.72
N LEU A 230 14.07 5.44 15.93
CA LEU A 230 12.76 5.19 16.55
C LEU A 230 11.77 6.37 16.27
#